data_531655736c6d7553c8e4239f3865b927
#
_entry.id   531655736c6d7553c8e4239f3865b927
#
_cell.length_a   1.000
_cell.length_b   1.000
_cell.length_c   1.000
_cell.angle_alpha   90.00
_cell.angle_beta   90.00
_cell.angle_gamma   90.00
#
_symmetry.space_group_name_H-M   'P 1'
#
loop_
_entity.id
_entity.type
_entity.pdbx_description
1 polymer ?
#
loop_
_entity_poly.entity_id
_entity_poly.type
_entity_poly.pdbx_seq_one_letter_code
_entity_poly.pdbx_strand_id
1 'polypeptide(L)'
;VRIAVVGEPGGWSTERLAAALRAEGAEAAVVDLAVCALSLPAGGVAVGPRRLEGLDGAVVKKLGTSSARSTVGARINLLRALERSGVPVASAPERLAVAVDRYRMTLELAQAGLPMPETVVTDDVEEAVAAVRRFGTAVLKPLFTSKGRGMHRLRAGPDLVGILERHRADHGAPFYLQRFVPHPGRDLGVAVLGGRCLGAYWRVAAGDHWLTTILSGGRYAPAEPSPQVVEIAERAARHFGLLFTGVDLMETPDGGWVVLEVSAFGGFRGLGTALGLDAAPLVARAALARFSRPDRP
;
A
#
# COMPACT_ATOMS: atom_id res chain seq x y z
N VAL A 1 22.03 -10.08 14.32
CA VAL A 1 21.42 -9.79 13.02
C VAL A 1 21.14 -8.30 12.91
N ARG A 2 21.73 -7.60 11.90
CA ARG A 2 21.63 -6.14 11.70
C ARG A 2 20.59 -5.85 10.63
N ILE A 3 19.51 -5.14 11.01
CA ILE A 3 18.35 -4.90 10.15
C ILE A 3 18.12 -3.40 9.96
N ALA A 4 17.92 -2.98 8.71
CA ALA A 4 17.34 -1.68 8.42
C ALA A 4 15.81 -1.74 8.46
N VAL A 5 15.18 -0.85 9.20
CA VAL A 5 13.73 -0.59 9.10
C VAL A 5 13.55 0.66 8.25
N VAL A 6 13.20 0.44 6.99
CA VAL A 6 13.02 1.54 6.04
C VAL A 6 11.68 2.24 6.32
N GLY A 7 11.75 3.52 6.65
CA GLY A 7 10.57 4.34 6.96
C GLY A 7 10.93 5.69 7.54
N GLU A 8 9.93 6.43 7.96
CA GLU A 8 10.11 7.77 8.53
C GLU A 8 10.56 7.68 9.98
N PRO A 9 11.70 8.33 10.39
CA PRO A 9 12.06 8.47 11.80
C PRO A 9 10.95 9.16 12.60
N GLY A 10 10.68 8.65 13.81
CA GLY A 10 9.57 9.12 14.65
C GLY A 10 8.17 8.69 14.15
N GLY A 11 8.09 8.05 12.99
CA GLY A 11 6.83 7.49 12.48
C GLY A 11 6.35 6.31 13.33
N TRP A 12 5.19 6.44 13.97
CA TRP A 12 4.69 5.44 14.93
C TRP A 12 4.83 3.98 14.47
N SER A 13 4.44 3.65 13.23
CA SER A 13 4.51 2.28 12.74
C SER A 13 5.94 1.82 12.40
N THR A 14 6.84 2.75 12.06
CA THR A 14 8.25 2.49 11.80
C THR A 14 8.97 2.17 13.12
N GLU A 15 8.79 3.02 14.12
CA GLU A 15 9.39 2.84 15.44
C GLU A 15 8.84 1.59 16.14
N ARG A 16 7.54 1.31 15.98
CA ARG A 16 6.93 0.09 16.54
C ARG A 16 7.56 -1.18 15.97
N LEU A 17 7.80 -1.21 14.64
CA LEU A 17 8.47 -2.34 14.00
C LEU A 17 9.94 -2.45 14.42
N ALA A 18 10.66 -1.32 14.50
CA ALA A 18 12.05 -1.31 14.97
C ALA A 18 12.16 -1.82 16.41
N ALA A 19 11.26 -1.38 17.30
CA ALA A 19 11.20 -1.87 18.67
C ALA A 19 10.91 -3.38 18.74
N ALA A 20 9.98 -3.88 17.91
CA ALA A 20 9.66 -5.30 17.85
C ALA A 20 10.85 -6.14 17.37
N LEU A 21 11.60 -5.68 16.34
CA LEU A 21 12.81 -6.37 15.88
C LEU A 21 13.91 -6.40 16.96
N ARG A 22 14.09 -5.31 17.72
CA ARG A 22 15.03 -5.27 18.86
C ARG A 22 14.62 -6.24 19.97
N ALA A 23 13.31 -6.34 20.26
CA ALA A 23 12.80 -7.30 21.24
C ALA A 23 13.00 -8.77 20.82
N GLU A 24 13.07 -9.04 19.53
CA GLU A 24 13.43 -10.36 18.95
C GLU A 24 14.96 -10.56 18.82
N GLY A 25 15.78 -9.67 19.41
CA GLY A 25 17.24 -9.80 19.47
C GLY A 25 18.00 -9.24 18.26
N ALA A 26 17.34 -8.53 17.35
CA ALA A 26 18.03 -7.89 16.23
C ALA A 26 18.57 -6.49 16.59
N GLU A 27 19.71 -6.11 16.01
CA GLU A 27 20.17 -4.73 15.96
C GLU A 27 19.42 -4.00 14.85
N ALA A 28 18.32 -3.30 15.19
CA ALA A 28 17.45 -2.65 14.22
C ALA A 28 17.64 -1.13 14.23
N ALA A 29 17.93 -0.54 13.06
CA ALA A 29 18.05 0.90 12.84
C ALA A 29 16.99 1.39 11.85
N VAL A 30 16.39 2.55 12.15
CA VAL A 30 15.48 3.21 11.21
C VAL A 30 16.29 3.92 10.12
N VAL A 31 15.89 3.74 8.88
CA VAL A 31 16.52 4.31 7.68
C VAL A 31 15.49 5.08 6.88
N ASP A 32 15.68 6.40 6.74
CA ASP A 32 14.89 7.24 5.87
C ASP A 32 15.53 7.32 4.48
N LEU A 33 14.82 6.84 3.45
CA LEU A 33 15.29 6.90 2.07
C LEU A 33 15.41 8.34 1.53
N ALA A 34 14.80 9.32 2.18
CA ALA A 34 14.91 10.72 1.76
C ALA A 34 16.32 11.29 1.95
N VAL A 35 17.10 10.73 2.89
CA VAL A 35 18.47 11.15 3.18
C VAL A 35 19.51 10.12 2.73
N CYS A 36 19.08 9.08 1.99
CA CYS A 36 19.98 8.11 1.39
C CYS A 36 20.60 8.64 0.09
N ALA A 37 21.85 8.30 -0.14
CA ALA A 37 22.55 8.53 -1.39
C ALA A 37 22.99 7.21 -2.01
N LEU A 38 22.95 7.13 -3.34
CA LEU A 38 23.54 6.08 -4.14
C LEU A 38 24.74 6.65 -4.90
N SER A 39 25.93 6.11 -4.66
CA SER A 39 27.15 6.47 -5.38
C SER A 39 27.52 5.41 -6.40
N LEU A 40 27.77 5.77 -7.65
CA LEU A 40 28.13 4.88 -8.75
C LEU A 40 29.45 5.31 -9.39
N PRO A 41 30.22 4.38 -10.01
CA PRO A 41 29.95 2.95 -10.15
C PRO A 41 30.30 2.11 -8.92
N ALA A 42 31.21 2.52 -8.06
CA ALA A 42 31.77 1.71 -6.99
C ALA A 42 31.21 2.00 -5.58
N GLY A 43 30.25 2.93 -5.45
CA GLY A 43 29.79 3.43 -4.18
C GLY A 43 28.82 2.51 -3.48
N GLY A 44 27.59 2.41 -3.82
CA GLY A 44 26.51 1.73 -3.09
C GLY A 44 25.60 2.68 -2.31
N VAL A 45 24.70 2.15 -1.49
CA VAL A 45 23.70 2.91 -0.74
C VAL A 45 24.22 3.31 0.63
N ALA A 46 24.15 4.58 0.95
CA ALA A 46 24.61 5.12 2.23
C ALA A 46 23.64 6.16 2.83
N VAL A 47 23.70 6.32 4.15
CA VAL A 47 23.10 7.42 4.91
C VAL A 47 24.23 8.19 5.58
N GLY A 48 24.56 9.38 5.07
CA GLY A 48 25.77 10.10 5.47
C GLY A 48 27.03 9.23 5.26
N PRO A 49 27.90 9.07 6.26
CA PRO A 49 29.09 8.22 6.16
C PRO A 49 28.77 6.72 6.31
N ARG A 50 27.58 6.35 6.75
CA ARG A 50 27.21 4.96 7.04
C ARG A 50 26.72 4.26 5.78
N ARG A 51 27.45 3.26 5.33
CA ARG A 51 27.03 2.37 4.23
C ARG A 51 26.00 1.34 4.73
N LEU A 52 25.05 1.00 3.87
CA LEU A 52 23.99 0.03 4.18
C LEU A 52 24.33 -1.39 3.70
N GLU A 53 25.38 -1.56 2.91
CA GLU A 53 25.90 -2.87 2.54
C GLU A 53 26.44 -3.59 3.78
N GLY A 54 26.23 -4.89 3.85
CA GLY A 54 26.62 -5.70 5.02
C GLY A 54 25.59 -5.71 6.14
N LEU A 55 24.39 -5.16 5.92
CA LEU A 55 23.21 -5.49 6.71
C LEU A 55 22.72 -6.89 6.38
N ASP A 56 22.15 -7.58 7.36
CA ASP A 56 21.58 -8.92 7.16
C ASP A 56 20.20 -8.87 6.49
N GLY A 57 19.55 -7.68 6.50
CA GLY A 57 18.30 -7.47 5.80
C GLY A 57 17.73 -6.05 5.95
N ALA A 58 16.72 -5.75 5.15
CA ALA A 58 15.95 -4.52 5.24
C ALA A 58 14.45 -4.83 5.20
N VAL A 59 13.68 -4.27 6.14
CA VAL A 59 12.20 -4.35 6.14
C VAL A 59 11.63 -3.00 5.79
N VAL A 60 10.81 -2.95 4.72
CA VAL A 60 10.24 -1.69 4.25
C VAL A 60 8.87 -1.47 4.87
N LYS A 61 8.77 -0.45 5.71
CA LYS A 61 7.51 -0.05 6.36
C LYS A 61 6.86 1.14 5.66
N LYS A 62 7.65 2.00 5.02
CA LYS A 62 7.21 3.13 4.20
C LYS A 62 8.34 3.56 3.26
N LEU A 63 7.97 4.20 2.16
CA LEU A 63 8.91 4.87 1.25
C LEU A 63 9.09 6.36 1.58
N GLY A 64 8.41 6.89 2.60
CA GLY A 64 8.41 8.31 2.99
C GLY A 64 7.10 9.02 2.63
N THR A 65 7.02 10.35 2.82
CA THR A 65 5.79 11.15 2.71
C THR A 65 5.44 11.58 1.28
N SER A 66 6.42 11.68 0.38
CA SER A 66 6.18 12.14 -0.98
C SER A 66 5.36 11.13 -1.79
N SER A 67 4.35 11.64 -2.50
CA SER A 67 3.55 10.90 -3.47
C SER A 67 3.93 11.23 -4.92
N ALA A 68 4.96 12.05 -5.16
CA ALA A 68 5.46 12.34 -6.50
C ALA A 68 6.06 11.06 -7.12
N ARG A 69 5.61 10.72 -8.33
CA ARG A 69 6.04 9.50 -9.05
C ARG A 69 7.55 9.38 -9.15
N SER A 70 8.24 10.48 -9.48
CA SER A 70 9.71 10.51 -9.58
C SER A 70 10.40 10.18 -8.25
N THR A 71 9.89 10.72 -7.13
CA THR A 71 10.43 10.46 -5.80
C THR A 71 10.19 9.01 -5.37
N VAL A 72 8.99 8.47 -5.60
CA VAL A 72 8.68 7.05 -5.32
C VAL A 72 9.59 6.15 -6.14
N GLY A 73 9.75 6.42 -7.45
CA GLY A 73 10.65 5.67 -8.34
C GLY A 73 12.10 5.70 -7.87
N ALA A 74 12.61 6.88 -7.49
CA ALA A 74 13.98 7.02 -6.96
C ALA A 74 14.19 6.17 -5.69
N ARG A 75 13.23 6.18 -4.77
CA ARG A 75 13.31 5.37 -3.52
C ARG A 75 13.25 3.87 -3.78
N ILE A 76 12.43 3.44 -4.73
CA ILE A 76 12.43 2.03 -5.18
C ILE A 76 13.80 1.66 -5.79
N ASN A 77 14.43 2.55 -6.56
CA ASN A 77 15.76 2.30 -7.12
C ASN A 77 16.85 2.20 -6.04
N LEU A 78 16.76 2.96 -4.95
CA LEU A 78 17.65 2.79 -3.80
C LEU A 78 17.50 1.39 -3.17
N LEU A 79 16.27 0.90 -3.02
CA LEU A 79 16.02 -0.46 -2.51
C LEU A 79 16.54 -1.53 -3.47
N ARG A 80 16.39 -1.34 -4.80
CA ARG A 80 16.98 -2.24 -5.82
C ARG A 80 18.50 -2.28 -5.73
N ALA A 81 19.13 -1.13 -5.56
CA ALA A 81 20.57 -1.06 -5.41
C ALA A 81 21.03 -1.79 -4.15
N LEU A 82 20.30 -1.62 -3.03
CA LEU A 82 20.57 -2.32 -1.79
C LEU A 82 20.43 -3.85 -1.95
N GLU A 83 19.37 -4.31 -2.59
CA GLU A 83 19.16 -5.74 -2.85
C GLU A 83 20.26 -6.33 -3.75
N ARG A 84 20.67 -5.61 -4.80
CA ARG A 84 21.79 -6.01 -5.68
C ARG A 84 23.15 -6.03 -4.98
N SER A 85 23.31 -5.28 -3.91
CA SER A 85 24.51 -5.34 -3.07
C SER A 85 24.52 -6.51 -2.08
N GLY A 86 23.52 -7.40 -2.17
CA GLY A 86 23.42 -8.63 -1.36
C GLY A 86 22.61 -8.46 -0.06
N VAL A 87 21.97 -7.30 0.18
CA VAL A 87 21.10 -7.09 1.33
C VAL A 87 19.66 -7.47 0.97
N PRO A 88 19.10 -8.55 1.51
CA PRO A 88 17.73 -8.95 1.20
C PRO A 88 16.72 -7.91 1.71
N VAL A 89 15.75 -7.58 0.87
CA VAL A 89 14.70 -6.58 1.17
C VAL A 89 13.35 -7.27 1.33
N ALA A 90 12.69 -7.07 2.44
CA ALA A 90 11.33 -7.55 2.69
C ALA A 90 10.34 -6.36 2.79
N SER A 91 9.40 -6.23 1.89
CA SER A 91 9.11 -7.00 0.66
C SER A 91 10.06 -6.58 -0.46
N ALA A 92 10.23 -7.46 -1.46
CA ALA A 92 11.11 -7.21 -2.59
C ALA A 92 10.76 -5.88 -3.31
N PRO A 93 11.77 -5.09 -3.75
CA PRO A 93 11.55 -3.78 -4.37
C PRO A 93 10.62 -3.81 -5.59
N GLU A 94 10.69 -4.88 -6.41
CA GLU A 94 9.81 -5.05 -7.57
C GLU A 94 8.35 -5.22 -7.17
N ARG A 95 8.06 -5.95 -6.10
CA ARG A 95 6.71 -6.14 -5.57
C ARG A 95 6.17 -4.85 -4.97
N LEU A 96 7.02 -4.11 -4.27
CA LEU A 96 6.67 -2.77 -3.76
C LEU A 96 6.37 -1.81 -4.90
N ALA A 97 7.19 -1.80 -5.97
CA ALA A 97 7.00 -0.94 -7.15
C ALA A 97 5.64 -1.16 -7.83
N VAL A 98 5.15 -2.40 -7.84
CA VAL A 98 3.81 -2.72 -8.34
C VAL A 98 2.73 -2.18 -7.40
N ALA A 99 2.84 -2.48 -6.11
CA ALA A 99 1.79 -2.18 -5.15
C ALA A 99 1.63 -0.68 -4.82
N VAL A 100 2.69 0.15 -4.98
CA VAL A 100 2.62 1.60 -4.77
C VAL A 100 2.05 2.37 -5.96
N ASP A 101 2.03 1.77 -7.13
CA ASP A 101 1.46 2.32 -8.36
C ASP A 101 0.06 1.75 -8.57
N ARG A 102 -0.98 2.56 -8.33
CA ARG A 102 -2.38 2.11 -8.41
C ARG A 102 -2.73 1.52 -9.77
N TYR A 103 -2.16 2.05 -10.86
CA TYR A 103 -2.40 1.52 -12.19
C TYR A 103 -1.82 0.11 -12.33
N ARG A 104 -0.53 -0.08 -12.00
CA ARG A 104 0.11 -1.40 -12.04
C ARG A 104 -0.55 -2.39 -11.10
N MET A 105 -0.89 -1.96 -9.88
CA MET A 105 -1.64 -2.77 -8.91
C MET A 105 -2.97 -3.27 -9.51
N THR A 106 -3.70 -2.40 -10.21
CA THR A 106 -4.99 -2.76 -10.83
C THR A 106 -4.82 -3.76 -11.99
N LEU A 107 -3.76 -3.61 -12.80
CA LEU A 107 -3.43 -4.59 -13.84
C LEU A 107 -3.16 -5.97 -13.23
N GLU A 108 -2.40 -6.03 -12.15
CA GLU A 108 -2.12 -7.30 -11.45
C GLU A 108 -3.39 -7.92 -10.84
N LEU A 109 -4.31 -7.11 -10.28
CA LEU A 109 -5.60 -7.61 -9.79
C LEU A 109 -6.42 -8.25 -10.93
N ALA A 110 -6.48 -7.58 -12.08
CA ALA A 110 -7.19 -8.09 -13.26
C ALA A 110 -6.56 -9.38 -13.80
N GLN A 111 -5.23 -9.45 -13.92
CA GLN A 111 -4.51 -10.64 -14.37
C GLN A 111 -4.69 -11.83 -13.43
N ALA A 112 -4.79 -11.57 -12.12
CA ALA A 112 -5.04 -12.60 -11.11
C ALA A 112 -6.51 -13.07 -11.09
N GLY A 113 -7.39 -12.50 -11.92
CA GLY A 113 -8.82 -12.80 -11.90
C GLY A 113 -9.49 -12.47 -10.56
N LEU A 114 -8.99 -11.44 -9.87
CA LEU A 114 -9.58 -11.00 -8.61
C LEU A 114 -10.76 -10.05 -8.88
N PRO A 115 -11.84 -10.16 -8.12
CA PRO A 115 -12.99 -9.28 -8.29
C PRO A 115 -12.58 -7.85 -7.95
N MET A 116 -12.84 -6.91 -8.87
CA MET A 116 -12.51 -5.50 -8.70
C MET A 116 -13.55 -4.62 -9.39
N PRO A 117 -13.76 -3.36 -8.98
CA PRO A 117 -14.65 -2.47 -9.68
C PRO A 117 -14.11 -2.16 -11.09
N GLU A 118 -15.02 -1.97 -12.03
CA GLU A 118 -14.65 -1.55 -13.39
C GLU A 118 -13.80 -0.28 -13.34
N THR A 119 -12.67 -0.29 -14.06
CA THR A 119 -11.67 0.75 -14.00
C THR A 119 -11.23 1.16 -15.41
N VAL A 120 -11.12 2.46 -15.64
CA VAL A 120 -10.56 3.06 -16.85
C VAL A 120 -9.37 3.91 -16.49
N VAL A 121 -8.28 3.76 -17.23
CA VAL A 121 -7.08 4.58 -17.11
C VAL A 121 -6.78 5.18 -18.48
N THR A 122 -6.77 6.52 -18.58
CA THR A 122 -6.62 7.22 -19.85
C THR A 122 -5.99 8.60 -19.67
N ASP A 123 -5.23 9.06 -20.66
CA ASP A 123 -4.75 10.45 -20.74
C ASP A 123 -5.75 11.38 -21.46
N ASP A 124 -6.73 10.78 -22.14
CA ASP A 124 -7.74 11.50 -22.91
C ASP A 124 -8.91 11.95 -22.02
N VAL A 125 -9.21 13.25 -22.05
CA VAL A 125 -10.30 13.86 -21.30
C VAL A 125 -11.66 13.40 -21.80
N GLU A 126 -11.83 13.22 -23.12
CA GLU A 126 -13.10 12.79 -23.72
C GLU A 126 -13.42 11.35 -23.29
N GLU A 127 -12.43 10.45 -23.31
CA GLU A 127 -12.57 9.09 -22.81
C GLU A 127 -12.81 9.07 -21.29
N ALA A 128 -12.17 9.95 -20.52
CA ALA A 128 -12.44 10.10 -19.10
C ALA A 128 -13.89 10.53 -18.82
N VAL A 129 -14.41 11.48 -19.58
CA VAL A 129 -15.83 11.90 -19.52
C VAL A 129 -16.76 10.78 -19.92
N ALA A 130 -16.44 10.03 -20.98
CA ALA A 130 -17.22 8.86 -21.43
C ALA A 130 -17.25 7.77 -20.36
N ALA A 131 -16.13 7.51 -19.68
CA ALA A 131 -16.05 6.56 -18.57
C ALA A 131 -16.94 6.99 -17.39
N VAL A 132 -16.93 8.27 -16.99
CA VAL A 132 -17.80 8.76 -15.91
C VAL A 132 -19.30 8.60 -16.29
N ARG A 133 -19.65 8.90 -17.54
CA ARG A 133 -21.02 8.72 -18.04
C ARG A 133 -21.43 7.24 -18.00
N ARG A 134 -20.58 6.34 -18.46
CA ARG A 134 -20.80 4.88 -18.46
C ARG A 134 -20.96 4.31 -17.05
N PHE A 135 -20.16 4.81 -16.09
CA PHE A 135 -20.21 4.37 -14.70
C PHE A 135 -21.39 4.97 -13.91
N GLY A 136 -21.97 6.07 -14.39
CA GLY A 136 -22.97 6.86 -13.66
C GLY A 136 -22.34 7.64 -12.48
N THR A 137 -21.60 6.94 -11.63
CA THR A 137 -20.78 7.53 -10.58
C THR A 137 -19.40 6.88 -10.62
N ALA A 138 -18.34 7.70 -10.66
CA ALA A 138 -16.95 7.26 -10.66
C ALA A 138 -16.17 7.83 -9.48
N VAL A 139 -15.06 7.18 -9.13
CA VAL A 139 -14.04 7.72 -8.23
C VAL A 139 -12.78 7.99 -9.03
N LEU A 140 -12.40 9.25 -9.13
CA LEU A 140 -11.12 9.69 -9.69
C LEU A 140 -10.06 9.62 -8.59
N LYS A 141 -8.96 8.92 -8.85
CA LYS A 141 -7.93 8.64 -7.84
C LYS A 141 -6.55 9.02 -8.37
N PRO A 142 -5.73 9.77 -7.62
CA PRO A 142 -4.31 9.91 -7.97
C PRO A 142 -3.58 8.57 -7.87
N LEU A 143 -2.57 8.34 -8.72
CA LEU A 143 -1.89 7.05 -8.83
C LEU A 143 -1.04 6.68 -7.60
N PHE A 144 -0.38 7.66 -6.99
CA PHE A 144 0.63 7.44 -5.94
C PHE A 144 0.22 7.97 -4.55
N THR A 145 -1.06 8.31 -4.35
CA THR A 145 -1.55 8.76 -3.05
C THR A 145 -2.16 7.62 -2.23
N SER A 146 -2.30 7.86 -0.94
CA SER A 146 -2.92 6.93 -0.01
C SER A 146 -3.89 7.65 0.92
N LYS A 147 -4.70 6.90 1.65
CA LYS A 147 -5.63 7.40 2.67
C LYS A 147 -6.72 8.35 2.12
N GLY A 148 -7.13 8.15 0.88
CA GLY A 148 -8.17 8.95 0.24
C GLY A 148 -7.76 10.35 -0.23
N ARG A 149 -6.48 10.72 -0.12
CA ARG A 149 -6.02 12.06 -0.51
C ARG A 149 -6.16 12.28 -2.02
N GLY A 150 -6.77 13.41 -2.40
CA GLY A 150 -6.98 13.79 -3.81
C GLY A 150 -7.99 12.93 -4.55
N MET A 151 -8.78 12.11 -3.85
CA MET A 151 -9.87 11.35 -4.47
C MET A 151 -11.12 12.21 -4.62
N HIS A 152 -11.78 12.11 -5.77
CA HIS A 152 -13.01 12.81 -6.08
C HIS A 152 -14.09 11.82 -6.53
N ARG A 153 -15.29 11.93 -5.95
CA ARG A 153 -16.47 11.21 -6.46
C ARG A 153 -17.12 12.08 -7.53
N LEU A 154 -17.20 11.55 -8.76
CA LEU A 154 -17.63 12.26 -9.94
C LEU A 154 -18.96 11.71 -10.47
N ARG A 155 -19.76 12.62 -11.04
CA ARG A 155 -20.91 12.32 -11.89
C ARG A 155 -20.84 13.20 -13.13
N ALA A 156 -21.56 12.81 -14.19
CA ALA A 156 -21.70 13.63 -15.36
C ALA A 156 -22.37 14.98 -15.01
N GLY A 157 -21.80 16.07 -15.49
CA GLY A 157 -22.29 17.42 -15.22
C GLY A 157 -21.40 18.48 -15.91
N PRO A 158 -21.79 19.76 -15.89
CA PRO A 158 -21.08 20.84 -16.62
C PRO A 158 -19.66 21.03 -16.13
N ASP A 159 -19.38 20.81 -14.86
CA ASP A 159 -18.04 21.05 -14.26
C ASP A 159 -17.07 19.87 -14.40
N LEU A 160 -17.50 18.74 -14.99
CA LEU A 160 -16.73 17.50 -15.03
C LEU A 160 -15.34 17.70 -15.69
N VAL A 161 -15.31 18.36 -16.86
CA VAL A 161 -14.05 18.64 -17.57
C VAL A 161 -13.13 19.50 -16.72
N GLY A 162 -13.65 20.56 -16.08
CA GLY A 162 -12.88 21.43 -15.20
C GLY A 162 -12.30 20.69 -13.98
N ILE A 163 -13.01 19.71 -13.43
CA ILE A 163 -12.50 18.85 -12.33
C ILE A 163 -11.37 17.96 -12.83
N LEU A 164 -11.53 17.33 -14.00
CA LEU A 164 -10.51 16.48 -14.60
C LEU A 164 -9.23 17.26 -14.91
N GLU A 165 -9.34 18.46 -15.48
CA GLU A 165 -8.17 19.29 -15.79
C GLU A 165 -7.45 19.79 -14.53
N ARG A 166 -8.16 20.18 -13.49
CA ARG A 166 -7.55 20.49 -12.19
C ARG A 166 -6.83 19.28 -11.60
N HIS A 167 -7.44 18.10 -11.66
CA HIS A 167 -6.79 16.87 -11.20
C HIS A 167 -5.50 16.57 -11.97
N ARG A 168 -5.50 16.79 -13.29
CA ARG A 168 -4.32 16.65 -14.14
C ARG A 168 -3.21 17.64 -13.75
N ALA A 169 -3.57 18.89 -13.47
CA ALA A 169 -2.62 19.89 -13.02
C ALA A 169 -1.98 19.54 -11.67
N ASP A 170 -2.78 19.02 -10.74
CA ASP A 170 -2.33 18.71 -9.36
C ASP A 170 -1.57 17.38 -9.27
N HIS A 171 -1.93 16.38 -10.07
CA HIS A 171 -1.47 15.00 -9.91
C HIS A 171 -0.82 14.40 -11.16
N GLY A 172 -0.90 15.09 -12.31
CA GLY A 172 -0.41 14.59 -13.60
C GLY A 172 -1.38 13.59 -14.24
N ALA A 173 -0.97 13.10 -15.40
CA ALA A 173 -1.64 12.04 -16.14
C ALA A 173 -1.09 10.65 -15.73
N PRO A 174 -1.81 9.56 -16.00
CA PRO A 174 -3.17 9.48 -16.55
C PRO A 174 -4.28 9.70 -15.50
N PHE A 175 -5.51 9.91 -15.96
CA PHE A 175 -6.70 9.78 -15.13
C PHE A 175 -6.92 8.31 -14.77
N TYR A 176 -7.10 8.02 -13.48
CA TYR A 176 -7.53 6.73 -12.99
C TYR A 176 -8.96 6.86 -12.47
N LEU A 177 -9.89 6.28 -13.20
CA LEU A 177 -11.33 6.33 -12.94
C LEU A 177 -11.83 4.93 -12.61
N GLN A 178 -12.43 4.78 -11.44
CA GLN A 178 -13.01 3.52 -10.99
C GLN A 178 -14.50 3.70 -10.73
N ARG A 179 -15.33 2.73 -11.20
CA ARG A 179 -16.77 2.73 -10.88
C ARG A 179 -16.96 2.81 -9.37
N PHE A 180 -17.76 3.75 -8.91
CA PHE A 180 -18.11 3.84 -7.49
C PHE A 180 -18.96 2.63 -7.08
N VAL A 181 -18.53 1.96 -6.02
CA VAL A 181 -19.30 0.87 -5.40
C VAL A 181 -20.16 1.47 -4.29
N PRO A 182 -21.50 1.46 -4.43
CA PRO A 182 -22.37 1.88 -3.34
C PRO A 182 -22.13 1.03 -2.10
N HIS A 183 -22.04 1.66 -0.95
CA HIS A 183 -21.69 0.97 0.31
C HIS A 183 -22.40 1.63 1.51
N PRO A 184 -22.62 0.92 2.63
CA PRO A 184 -23.32 1.41 3.82
C PRO A 184 -22.40 2.24 4.74
N GLY A 185 -21.52 3.07 4.17
CA GLY A 185 -20.59 3.91 4.95
C GLY A 185 -19.43 3.14 5.58
N ARG A 186 -19.06 1.97 5.06
CA ARG A 186 -17.93 1.20 5.57
C ARG A 186 -17.24 0.41 4.46
N ASP A 187 -15.96 0.11 4.67
CA ASP A 187 -15.17 -0.85 3.90
C ASP A 187 -14.34 -1.75 4.83
N LEU A 188 -13.89 -2.86 4.32
CA LEU A 188 -13.19 -3.89 5.10
C LEU A 188 -11.70 -3.88 4.78
N GLY A 189 -10.86 -3.69 5.81
CA GLY A 189 -9.42 -3.90 5.72
C GLY A 189 -9.06 -5.28 6.25
N VAL A 190 -8.45 -6.12 5.42
CA VAL A 190 -7.92 -7.43 5.81
C VAL A 190 -6.41 -7.37 5.86
N ALA A 191 -5.84 -7.61 7.02
CA ALA A 191 -4.39 -7.65 7.19
C ALA A 191 -3.86 -9.06 6.91
N VAL A 192 -2.84 -9.16 6.05
CA VAL A 192 -2.26 -10.43 5.62
C VAL A 192 -0.75 -10.41 5.84
N LEU A 193 -0.23 -11.45 6.50
CA LEU A 193 1.20 -11.67 6.75
C LEU A 193 1.65 -12.98 6.11
N GLY A 194 2.65 -12.95 5.25
CA GLY A 194 3.16 -14.14 4.58
C GLY A 194 2.10 -14.90 3.78
N GLY A 195 1.11 -14.19 3.23
CA GLY A 195 0.00 -14.79 2.47
C GLY A 195 -1.12 -15.38 3.32
N ARG A 196 -1.12 -15.18 4.66
CA ARG A 196 -2.14 -15.67 5.60
C ARG A 196 -2.83 -14.51 6.32
N CYS A 197 -4.14 -14.56 6.42
CA CYS A 197 -4.94 -13.57 7.13
C CYS A 197 -4.57 -13.53 8.61
N LEU A 198 -4.27 -12.33 9.13
CA LEU A 198 -4.07 -12.08 10.56
C LEU A 198 -5.34 -11.60 11.26
N GLY A 199 -6.25 -10.99 10.53
CA GLY A 199 -7.47 -10.41 11.04
C GLY A 199 -8.03 -9.35 10.12
N ALA A 200 -9.25 -8.93 10.39
CA ALA A 200 -9.95 -7.93 9.62
C ALA A 200 -10.61 -6.88 10.51
N TYR A 201 -10.81 -5.70 9.95
CA TYR A 201 -11.46 -4.60 10.64
C TYR A 201 -12.25 -3.74 9.65
N TRP A 202 -13.39 -3.25 10.10
CA TRP A 202 -14.13 -2.23 9.38
C TRP A 202 -13.46 -0.88 9.52
N ARG A 203 -13.45 -0.11 8.43
CA ARG A 203 -13.30 1.35 8.47
C ARG A 203 -14.68 1.94 8.23
N VAL A 204 -15.22 2.58 9.25
CA VAL A 204 -16.57 3.15 9.24
C VAL A 204 -16.44 4.65 9.05
N ALA A 205 -17.12 5.18 8.05
CA ALA A 205 -17.13 6.60 7.72
C ALA A 205 -17.71 7.45 8.87
N ALA A 206 -17.34 8.72 8.89
CA ALA A 206 -17.98 9.71 9.76
C ALA A 206 -19.25 10.25 9.08
N GLY A 207 -20.41 10.05 9.70
CA GLY A 207 -21.70 10.50 9.16
C GLY A 207 -21.94 9.96 7.73
N ASP A 208 -22.44 10.81 6.85
CA ASP A 208 -22.78 10.49 5.45
C ASP A 208 -21.58 10.60 4.48
N HIS A 209 -20.36 10.64 5.01
CA HIS A 209 -19.17 10.70 4.18
C HIS A 209 -19.01 9.41 3.34
N TRP A 210 -18.74 9.58 2.04
CA TRP A 210 -18.48 8.43 1.16
C TRP A 210 -17.06 7.85 1.31
N LEU A 211 -16.13 8.62 1.92
CA LEU A 211 -14.79 8.14 2.27
C LEU A 211 -14.82 7.53 3.67
N THR A 212 -14.36 6.31 3.76
CA THR A 212 -14.28 5.51 5.00
C THR A 212 -12.95 5.69 5.73
N THR A 213 -12.05 6.54 5.19
CA THR A 213 -10.69 6.68 5.70
C THR A 213 -10.63 7.37 7.07
N ILE A 214 -9.65 6.99 7.88
CA ILE A 214 -9.44 7.61 9.20
C ILE A 214 -9.12 9.11 9.09
N LEU A 215 -8.45 9.54 8.00
CA LEU A 215 -8.18 10.96 7.76
C LEU A 215 -9.45 11.79 7.52
N SER A 216 -10.51 11.15 7.05
CA SER A 216 -11.82 11.78 6.85
C SER A 216 -12.74 11.66 8.09
N GLY A 217 -12.14 11.39 9.28
CA GLY A 217 -12.89 11.23 10.51
C GLY A 217 -13.46 9.84 10.76
N GLY A 218 -13.16 8.87 9.89
CA GLY A 218 -13.59 7.48 10.05
C GLY A 218 -12.98 6.81 11.28
N ARG A 219 -13.57 5.70 11.71
CA ARG A 219 -13.13 4.90 12.85
C ARG A 219 -12.93 3.43 12.49
N TYR A 220 -12.10 2.75 13.26
CA TYR A 220 -11.95 1.29 13.19
C TYR A 220 -13.02 0.60 14.03
N ALA A 221 -13.51 -0.55 13.55
CA ALA A 221 -14.39 -1.44 14.30
C ALA A 221 -14.01 -2.89 14.04
N PRO A 222 -14.24 -3.82 14.97
CA PRO A 222 -14.00 -5.25 14.77
C PRO A 222 -14.77 -5.79 13.58
N ALA A 223 -14.19 -6.76 12.86
CA ALA A 223 -14.84 -7.47 11.78
C ALA A 223 -14.47 -8.96 11.84
N GLU A 224 -15.45 -9.80 11.57
CA GLU A 224 -15.26 -11.23 11.34
C GLU A 224 -15.46 -11.51 9.85
N PRO A 225 -14.38 -11.67 9.07
CA PRO A 225 -14.50 -11.89 7.63
C PRO A 225 -15.01 -13.29 7.33
N SER A 226 -15.91 -13.40 6.35
CA SER A 226 -16.33 -14.71 5.85
C SER A 226 -15.16 -15.47 5.20
N PRO A 227 -15.23 -16.80 5.09
CA PRO A 227 -14.22 -17.61 4.40
C PRO A 227 -13.92 -17.13 2.99
N GLN A 228 -14.95 -16.67 2.24
CA GLN A 228 -14.80 -16.09 0.90
C GLN A 228 -13.93 -14.84 0.91
N VAL A 229 -14.16 -13.93 1.87
CA VAL A 229 -13.37 -12.69 2.01
C VAL A 229 -11.92 -13.00 2.34
N VAL A 230 -11.69 -13.94 3.26
CA VAL A 230 -10.35 -14.40 3.62
C VAL A 230 -9.64 -14.97 2.39
N GLU A 231 -10.31 -15.82 1.61
CA GLU A 231 -9.75 -16.41 0.38
C GLU A 231 -9.35 -15.33 -0.63
N ILE A 232 -10.24 -14.34 -0.91
CA ILE A 232 -9.95 -13.23 -1.83
C ILE A 232 -8.70 -12.47 -1.33
N ALA A 233 -8.66 -12.11 -0.05
CA ALA A 233 -7.56 -11.35 0.52
C ALA A 233 -6.23 -12.12 0.50
N GLU A 234 -6.24 -13.41 0.84
CA GLU A 234 -5.06 -14.25 0.80
C GLU A 234 -4.57 -14.50 -0.64
N ARG A 235 -5.47 -14.72 -1.60
CA ARG A 235 -5.14 -14.82 -3.02
C ARG A 235 -4.47 -13.54 -3.53
N ALA A 236 -5.06 -12.38 -3.22
CA ALA A 236 -4.48 -11.09 -3.56
C ALA A 236 -3.07 -10.94 -2.96
N ALA A 237 -2.92 -11.16 -1.65
CA ALA A 237 -1.64 -11.03 -0.97
C ALA A 237 -0.56 -11.98 -1.52
N ARG A 238 -0.91 -13.23 -1.83
CA ARG A 238 0.02 -14.20 -2.45
C ARG A 238 0.44 -13.78 -3.85
N HIS A 239 -0.48 -13.28 -4.68
CA HIS A 239 -0.17 -12.79 -6.02
C HIS A 239 0.83 -11.63 -5.98
N PHE A 240 0.62 -10.67 -5.06
CA PHE A 240 1.55 -9.54 -4.90
C PHE A 240 2.87 -9.91 -4.22
N GLY A 241 2.95 -11.03 -3.51
CA GLY A 241 4.18 -11.51 -2.87
C GLY A 241 4.76 -10.59 -1.80
N LEU A 242 3.90 -9.79 -1.14
CA LEU A 242 4.30 -8.87 -0.07
C LEU A 242 4.42 -9.60 1.27
N LEU A 243 5.41 -9.23 2.08
CA LEU A 243 5.58 -9.82 3.42
C LEU A 243 4.38 -9.51 4.31
N PHE A 244 4.01 -8.23 4.38
CA PHE A 244 2.88 -7.76 5.18
C PHE A 244 2.11 -6.71 4.40
N THR A 245 0.83 -6.96 4.16
CA THR A 245 -0.04 -6.10 3.38
C THR A 245 -1.41 -5.94 4.03
N GLY A 246 -2.15 -4.91 3.61
CA GLY A 246 -3.58 -4.79 3.82
C GLY A 246 -4.29 -4.93 2.48
N VAL A 247 -5.33 -5.72 2.44
CA VAL A 247 -6.24 -5.82 1.30
C VAL A 247 -7.53 -5.12 1.66
N ASP A 248 -7.86 -4.09 0.90
CA ASP A 248 -9.05 -3.29 1.12
C ASP A 248 -10.19 -3.80 0.23
N LEU A 249 -11.27 -4.26 0.86
CA LEU A 249 -12.42 -4.83 0.18
C LEU A 249 -13.68 -4.00 0.42
N MET A 250 -14.56 -4.01 -0.58
CA MET A 250 -15.88 -3.39 -0.50
C MET A 250 -16.94 -4.44 -0.80
N GLU A 251 -17.96 -4.49 0.06
CA GLU A 251 -19.16 -5.26 -0.19
C GLU A 251 -19.98 -4.61 -1.32
N THR A 252 -20.43 -5.39 -2.28
CA THR A 252 -21.26 -4.91 -3.38
C THR A 252 -22.75 -5.02 -3.02
N PRO A 253 -23.65 -4.23 -3.65
CA PRO A 253 -25.09 -4.25 -3.34
C PRO A 253 -25.77 -5.61 -3.53
N ASP A 254 -25.20 -6.49 -4.34
CA ASP A 254 -25.66 -7.87 -4.58
C ASP A 254 -25.07 -8.90 -3.61
N GLY A 255 -24.33 -8.44 -2.57
CA GLY A 255 -23.73 -9.29 -1.54
C GLY A 255 -22.38 -9.91 -1.93
N GLY A 256 -21.83 -9.52 -3.08
CA GLY A 256 -20.47 -9.90 -3.49
C GLY A 256 -19.40 -9.03 -2.83
N TRP A 257 -18.14 -9.26 -3.20
CA TRP A 257 -16.98 -8.51 -2.71
C TRP A 257 -16.05 -8.13 -3.85
N VAL A 258 -15.50 -6.91 -3.78
CA VAL A 258 -14.49 -6.42 -4.72
C VAL A 258 -13.28 -5.88 -3.97
N VAL A 259 -12.09 -6.10 -4.54
CA VAL A 259 -10.82 -5.56 -4.03
C VAL A 259 -10.65 -4.13 -4.55
N LEU A 260 -10.52 -3.19 -3.64
CA LEU A 260 -10.28 -1.77 -3.97
C LEU A 260 -8.79 -1.45 -4.07
N GLU A 261 -7.97 -2.08 -3.20
CA GLU A 261 -6.54 -1.81 -3.08
C GLU A 261 -5.81 -2.98 -2.39
N VAL A 262 -4.57 -3.26 -2.84
CA VAL A 262 -3.59 -4.05 -2.10
C VAL A 262 -2.48 -3.11 -1.67
N SER A 263 -2.36 -2.88 -0.38
CA SER A 263 -1.44 -1.90 0.20
C SER A 263 0.00 -2.40 0.17
N ALA A 264 0.94 -1.64 -0.35
CA ALA A 264 2.36 -2.00 -0.34
C ALA A 264 2.90 -2.20 1.10
N PHE A 265 2.29 -1.54 2.08
CA PHE A 265 2.71 -1.54 3.48
C PHE A 265 1.51 -1.80 4.38
N GLY A 266 1.42 -2.97 5.00
CA GLY A 266 0.36 -3.31 5.94
C GLY A 266 0.30 -2.34 7.14
N GLY A 267 -0.91 -2.03 7.58
CA GLY A 267 -1.16 -1.12 8.70
C GLY A 267 -1.28 -1.85 10.03
N PHE A 268 -0.62 -1.34 11.09
CA PHE A 268 -0.74 -1.89 12.44
C PHE A 268 -1.96 -1.35 13.21
N ARG A 269 -2.34 -0.08 12.94
CA ARG A 269 -3.36 0.60 13.76
C ARG A 269 -4.73 -0.04 13.70
N GLY A 270 -5.16 -0.49 12.52
CA GLY A 270 -6.48 -1.12 12.38
C GLY A 270 -6.62 -2.36 13.25
N LEU A 271 -5.61 -3.26 13.19
CA LEU A 271 -5.56 -4.46 14.02
C LEU A 271 -5.49 -4.13 15.52
N GLY A 272 -4.63 -3.18 15.90
CA GLY A 272 -4.48 -2.78 17.30
C GLY A 272 -5.75 -2.14 17.86
N THR A 273 -6.37 -1.21 17.12
CA THR A 273 -7.54 -0.47 17.60
C THR A 273 -8.80 -1.33 17.60
N ALA A 274 -9.02 -2.13 16.54
CA ALA A 274 -10.24 -2.93 16.40
C ALA A 274 -10.20 -4.26 17.16
N LEU A 275 -9.03 -4.92 17.19
CA LEU A 275 -8.90 -6.30 17.67
C LEU A 275 -7.96 -6.44 18.89
N GLY A 276 -7.31 -5.36 19.34
CA GLY A 276 -6.27 -5.45 20.37
C GLY A 276 -5.01 -6.19 19.91
N LEU A 277 -4.86 -6.51 18.61
CA LEU A 277 -3.75 -7.28 18.09
C LEU A 277 -2.57 -6.40 17.69
N ASP A 278 -1.43 -6.55 18.38
CA ASP A 278 -0.17 -5.97 17.96
C ASP A 278 0.51 -6.84 16.89
N ALA A 279 0.43 -6.41 15.64
CA ALA A 279 1.03 -7.13 14.53
C ALA A 279 2.56 -6.92 14.40
N ALA A 280 3.15 -5.94 15.08
CA ALA A 280 4.57 -5.63 14.89
C ALA A 280 5.51 -6.79 15.28
N PRO A 281 5.34 -7.50 16.43
CA PRO A 281 6.14 -8.68 16.74
C PRO A 281 5.98 -9.81 15.72
N LEU A 282 4.76 -10.02 15.19
CA LEU A 282 4.51 -11.04 14.17
C LEU A 282 5.27 -10.73 12.87
N VAL A 283 5.22 -9.48 12.43
CA VAL A 283 5.95 -9.02 11.24
C VAL A 283 7.46 -9.08 11.47
N ALA A 284 7.96 -8.72 12.67
CA ALA A 284 9.37 -8.81 13.02
C ALA A 284 9.88 -10.26 12.90
N ARG A 285 9.19 -11.21 13.52
CA ARG A 285 9.56 -12.65 13.43
C ARG A 285 9.52 -13.17 12.00
N ALA A 286 8.49 -12.82 11.23
CA ALA A 286 8.38 -13.24 9.83
C ALA A 286 9.51 -12.67 8.96
N ALA A 287 9.92 -11.43 9.21
CA ALA A 287 11.06 -10.81 8.51
C ALA A 287 12.38 -11.49 8.87
N LEU A 288 12.65 -11.71 10.15
CA LEU A 288 13.86 -12.39 10.62
C LEU A 288 13.96 -13.81 10.07
N ALA A 289 12.86 -14.57 10.08
CA ALA A 289 12.82 -15.92 9.50
C ALA A 289 13.12 -15.91 7.99
N ARG A 290 12.74 -14.86 7.25
CA ARG A 290 13.06 -14.71 5.84
C ARG A 290 14.55 -14.42 5.61
N PHE A 291 15.19 -13.66 6.48
CA PHE A 291 16.60 -13.31 6.36
C PHE A 291 17.56 -14.42 6.82
N SER A 292 17.09 -15.33 7.69
CA SER A 292 17.87 -16.45 8.23
C SER A 292 17.88 -17.70 7.36
N ARG A 293 17.15 -17.74 6.22
CA ARG A 293 17.15 -18.90 5.32
C ARG A 293 18.48 -19.01 4.57
N PRO A 294 19.15 -20.20 4.60
CA PRO A 294 20.44 -20.40 3.96
C PRO A 294 20.39 -20.44 2.42
N ASP A 295 19.21 -20.65 1.83
CA ASP A 295 19.02 -20.67 0.37
C ASP A 295 18.87 -19.24 -0.15
N ARG A 296 20.02 -18.55 -0.30
CA ARG A 296 20.12 -17.32 -1.11
C ARG A 296 20.42 -17.72 -2.55
N PRO A 297 19.60 -17.28 -3.53
CA PRO A 297 19.96 -17.41 -4.94
C PRO A 297 21.19 -16.58 -5.28
#